data_a3eb45c6e25b599e7391f93f930acde8
#
_entry.id   a3eb45c6e25b599e7391f93f930acde8
#
_cell.length_a   1.000
_cell.length_b   1.000
_cell.length_c   1.000
_cell.angle_alpha   90.00
_cell.angle_beta   90.00
_cell.angle_gamma   90.00
#
_symmetry.space_group_name_H-M   'P 1'
#
loop_
_entity.id
_entity.type
_entity.pdbx_description
1 polymer ?
#
loop_
_entity_poly.entity_id
_entity_poly.type
_entity_poly.pdbx_seq_one_letter_code
_entity_poly.pdbx_strand_id
1 'polypeptide(L)'
;MKIIVLVENTTTCDLEAMHGLSLYIETKKHKLLFDLGPDQTVFENAKKKGIDLQEVDTVVISHGHNDHGGALEQFLEENDKAKIYIQERAFEPHFSKSGEDMVPIGLNSDLKENPRIILLNGDFVIDEELQLFTVESREKCNSEANDVLYNVHGLDDFAHEQNLRL
;
A
#
# COMPACT_ATOMS: atom_id res chain seq x y z
N MET A 1 -1.38 -20.54 -6.21
CA MET A 1 -1.28 -19.10 -6.02
C MET A 1 -1.60 -18.42 -7.35
N LYS A 2 -2.43 -17.38 -7.33
CA LYS A 2 -2.80 -16.55 -8.48
C LYS A 2 -2.46 -15.10 -8.12
N ILE A 3 -1.84 -14.38 -9.05
CA ILE A 3 -1.51 -12.95 -8.87
C ILE A 3 -2.06 -12.20 -10.07
N ILE A 4 -2.77 -11.10 -9.82
CA ILE A 4 -3.29 -10.17 -10.83
C ILE A 4 -2.87 -8.77 -10.44
N VAL A 5 -2.21 -8.08 -11.35
CA VAL A 5 -1.90 -6.65 -11.20
C VAL A 5 -3.18 -5.87 -11.48
N LEU A 6 -3.69 -5.13 -10.49
CA LEU A 6 -4.88 -4.29 -10.61
C LEU A 6 -4.52 -2.84 -10.91
N VAL A 7 -3.46 -2.31 -10.30
CA VAL A 7 -2.95 -0.96 -10.55
C VAL A 7 -1.45 -1.02 -10.81
N GLU A 8 -1.01 -0.36 -11.86
CA GLU A 8 0.39 -0.17 -12.25
C GLU A 8 0.51 1.06 -13.16
N ASN A 9 1.70 1.65 -13.23
CA ASN A 9 1.99 2.86 -14.02
C ASN A 9 1.69 2.71 -15.50
N THR A 10 1.72 1.49 -16.02
CA THR A 10 1.47 1.18 -17.44
C THR A 10 0.60 -0.05 -17.57
N THR A 11 -0.10 -0.17 -18.71
CA THR A 11 -0.90 -1.36 -19.00
C THR A 11 -0.76 -1.78 -20.46
N THR A 12 -0.88 -3.07 -20.72
CA THR A 12 -0.95 -3.65 -22.07
C THR A 12 -2.31 -4.31 -22.35
N CYS A 13 -3.28 -4.10 -21.46
CA CYS A 13 -4.63 -4.66 -21.58
C CYS A 13 -5.70 -3.58 -21.34
N ASP A 14 -6.95 -4.00 -21.15
CA ASP A 14 -8.13 -3.15 -20.98
C ASP A 14 -8.27 -2.50 -19.59
N LEU A 15 -7.29 -2.69 -18.71
CA LEU A 15 -7.27 -2.03 -17.41
C LEU A 15 -6.83 -0.56 -17.53
N GLU A 16 -7.26 0.24 -16.60
CA GLU A 16 -6.78 1.61 -16.48
C GLU A 16 -5.41 1.62 -15.80
N ALA A 17 -4.45 2.32 -16.39
CA ALA A 17 -3.13 2.56 -15.80
C ALA A 17 -3.18 3.79 -14.91
N MET A 18 -2.58 3.68 -13.73
CA MET A 18 -2.47 4.77 -12.78
C MET A 18 -1.13 4.67 -12.05
N HIS A 19 -0.53 5.82 -11.73
CA HIS A 19 0.69 5.83 -10.90
C HIS A 19 0.41 5.21 -9.54
N GLY A 20 1.13 4.13 -9.21
CA GLY A 20 0.95 3.39 -7.97
C GLY A 20 0.94 1.88 -8.19
N LEU A 21 0.56 1.15 -7.16
CA LEU A 21 0.54 -0.31 -7.18
C LEU A 21 -0.71 -0.85 -6.49
N SER A 22 -1.29 -1.90 -7.06
CA SER A 22 -2.18 -2.83 -6.37
C SER A 22 -2.10 -4.21 -7.00
N LEU A 23 -1.84 -5.22 -6.17
CA LEU A 23 -1.80 -6.62 -6.57
C LEU A 23 -2.89 -7.39 -5.84
N TYR A 24 -3.77 -8.05 -6.60
CA TYR A 24 -4.65 -9.08 -6.05
C TYR A 24 -3.93 -10.42 -6.04
N ILE A 25 -3.88 -11.07 -4.88
CA ILE A 25 -3.20 -12.34 -4.69
C ILE A 25 -4.18 -13.34 -4.05
N GLU A 26 -4.31 -14.51 -4.67
CA GLU A 26 -5.13 -15.59 -4.16
C GLU A 26 -4.24 -16.80 -3.85
N THR A 27 -4.25 -17.20 -2.58
CA THR A 27 -3.57 -18.38 -2.06
C THR A 27 -4.57 -19.52 -1.86
N LYS A 28 -4.27 -20.51 -1.06
CA LYS A 28 -5.23 -21.58 -0.69
C LYS A 28 -6.24 -21.09 0.35
N LYS A 29 -5.83 -20.17 1.23
CA LYS A 29 -6.61 -19.71 2.38
C LYS A 29 -7.04 -18.25 2.25
N HIS A 30 -6.26 -17.42 1.54
CA HIS A 30 -6.43 -15.98 1.50
C HIS A 30 -6.75 -15.44 0.13
N LYS A 31 -7.60 -14.42 0.13
CA LYS A 31 -7.75 -13.45 -0.95
C LYS A 31 -7.24 -12.13 -0.42
N LEU A 32 -6.09 -11.68 -0.90
CA LEU A 32 -5.44 -10.50 -0.35
C LEU A 32 -5.15 -9.45 -1.43
N LEU A 33 -5.07 -8.19 -0.99
CA LEU A 33 -4.50 -7.09 -1.75
C LEU A 33 -3.16 -6.70 -1.13
N PHE A 34 -2.16 -6.57 -1.98
CA PHE A 34 -0.91 -5.92 -1.65
C PHE A 34 -0.92 -4.56 -2.32
N ASP A 35 -1.01 -3.50 -1.51
CA ASP A 35 -1.34 -2.14 -1.87
C ASP A 35 -2.72 -1.97 -2.53
N LEU A 36 -3.23 -0.73 -2.51
CA LEU A 36 -4.57 -0.38 -2.98
C LEU A 36 -4.56 0.63 -4.13
N GLY A 37 -3.38 1.13 -4.52
CA GLY A 37 -3.29 2.22 -5.49
C GLY A 37 -3.77 3.57 -4.92
N PRO A 38 -3.83 4.60 -5.79
CA PRO A 38 -4.11 5.97 -5.37
C PRO A 38 -5.59 6.26 -5.12
N ASP A 39 -6.51 5.56 -5.80
CA ASP A 39 -7.92 5.92 -5.88
C ASP A 39 -8.83 4.76 -6.32
N GLN A 40 -10.03 5.08 -6.81
CA GLN A 40 -11.05 4.13 -7.27
C GLN A 40 -10.60 3.21 -8.41
N THR A 41 -9.48 3.45 -9.07
CA THR A 41 -8.99 2.64 -10.18
C THR A 41 -8.86 1.17 -9.81
N VAL A 42 -8.48 0.86 -8.56
CA VAL A 42 -8.40 -0.53 -8.07
C VAL A 42 -9.75 -1.25 -8.14
N PHE A 43 -10.86 -0.56 -7.78
CA PHE A 43 -12.22 -1.13 -7.79
C PHE A 43 -12.72 -1.36 -9.22
N GLU A 44 -12.48 -0.39 -10.10
CA GLU A 44 -12.87 -0.47 -11.50
C GLU A 44 -12.13 -1.60 -12.22
N ASN A 45 -10.83 -1.71 -11.98
CA ASN A 45 -9.99 -2.75 -12.55
C ASN A 45 -10.31 -4.14 -11.98
N ALA A 46 -10.58 -4.24 -10.67
CA ALA A 46 -11.07 -5.49 -10.05
C ALA A 46 -12.37 -5.96 -10.69
N LYS A 47 -13.34 -5.05 -10.90
CA LYS A 47 -14.60 -5.34 -11.58
C LYS A 47 -14.39 -5.83 -13.01
N LYS A 48 -13.50 -5.19 -13.79
CA LYS A 48 -13.15 -5.63 -15.16
C LYS A 48 -12.54 -7.04 -15.17
N LYS A 49 -11.82 -7.43 -14.11
CA LYS A 49 -11.23 -8.76 -13.96
C LYS A 49 -12.17 -9.78 -13.29
N GLY A 50 -13.38 -9.39 -12.92
CA GLY A 50 -14.35 -10.26 -12.24
C GLY A 50 -13.90 -10.62 -10.82
N ILE A 51 -13.14 -9.75 -10.17
CA ILE A 51 -12.69 -9.91 -8.79
C ILE A 51 -13.67 -9.16 -7.90
N ASP A 52 -14.23 -9.88 -6.92
CA ASP A 52 -15.07 -9.29 -5.88
C ASP A 52 -14.18 -8.88 -4.69
N LEU A 53 -14.01 -7.57 -4.50
CA LEU A 53 -13.19 -7.03 -3.41
C LEU A 53 -13.84 -7.21 -2.04
N GLN A 54 -15.13 -7.52 -1.94
CA GLN A 54 -15.78 -7.90 -0.68
C GLN A 54 -15.30 -9.27 -0.18
N GLU A 55 -14.75 -10.11 -1.06
CA GLU A 55 -14.18 -11.40 -0.68
C GLU A 55 -12.75 -11.31 -0.12
N VAL A 56 -12.09 -10.17 -0.26
CA VAL A 56 -10.75 -9.94 0.29
C VAL A 56 -10.80 -10.00 1.81
N ASP A 57 -9.92 -10.79 2.41
CA ASP A 57 -9.80 -10.99 3.86
C ASP A 57 -8.58 -10.28 4.47
N THR A 58 -7.61 -9.95 3.64
CA THR A 58 -6.32 -9.38 4.06
C THR A 58 -5.89 -8.27 3.10
N VAL A 59 -5.44 -7.15 3.66
CA VAL A 59 -4.74 -6.10 2.90
C VAL A 59 -3.40 -5.84 3.56
N VAL A 60 -2.37 -5.68 2.75
CA VAL A 60 -1.04 -5.26 3.20
C VAL A 60 -0.70 -3.96 2.49
N ILE A 61 -0.45 -2.91 3.25
CA ILE A 61 0.04 -1.64 2.71
C ILE A 61 1.55 -1.59 2.92
N SER A 62 2.28 -1.49 1.82
CA SER A 62 3.74 -1.57 1.81
C SER A 62 4.39 -0.39 2.54
N HIS A 63 3.88 0.81 2.34
CA HIS A 63 4.36 2.06 2.95
C HIS A 63 3.32 3.18 2.90
N GLY A 64 3.64 4.34 3.45
CA GLY A 64 2.71 5.42 3.75
C GLY A 64 2.36 6.39 2.62
N HIS A 65 2.67 6.10 1.34
CA HIS A 65 2.35 6.99 0.24
C HIS A 65 0.96 6.74 -0.33
N ASN A 66 0.33 7.81 -0.81
CA ASN A 66 -1.04 7.78 -1.32
C ASN A 66 -1.21 6.99 -2.63
N ASP A 67 -0.16 6.84 -3.43
CA ASP A 67 -0.17 6.01 -4.64
C ASP A 67 -0.18 4.51 -4.34
N HIS A 68 0.02 4.12 -3.07
CA HIS A 68 -0.06 2.75 -2.57
C HIS A 68 -1.25 2.49 -1.63
N GLY A 69 -1.63 3.48 -0.84
CA GLY A 69 -2.72 3.34 0.13
C GLY A 69 -3.85 4.37 -0.03
N GLY A 70 -3.89 5.13 -1.12
CA GLY A 70 -4.87 6.21 -1.31
C GLY A 70 -6.32 5.74 -1.34
N ALA A 71 -6.57 4.54 -1.86
CA ALA A 71 -7.91 3.95 -1.86
C ALA A 71 -8.32 3.29 -0.53
N LEU A 72 -7.52 3.39 0.55
CA LEU A 72 -7.77 2.68 1.80
C LEU A 72 -9.08 3.09 2.47
N GLU A 73 -9.43 4.38 2.48
CA GLU A 73 -10.67 4.86 3.07
C GLU A 73 -11.89 4.25 2.36
N GLN A 74 -11.94 4.34 1.04
CA GLN A 74 -13.01 3.74 0.24
C GLN A 74 -13.05 2.21 0.41
N PHE A 75 -11.90 1.55 0.45
CA PHE A 75 -11.84 0.11 0.67
C PHE A 75 -12.43 -0.30 2.03
N LEU A 76 -12.16 0.46 3.08
CA LEU A 76 -12.73 0.24 4.41
C LEU A 76 -14.26 0.42 4.45
N GLU A 77 -14.83 1.25 3.57
CA GLU A 77 -16.28 1.43 3.45
C GLU A 77 -16.94 0.28 2.67
N GLU A 78 -16.28 -0.20 1.62
CA GLU A 78 -16.85 -1.22 0.71
C GLU A 78 -16.62 -2.66 1.18
N ASN A 79 -15.55 -2.91 1.94
CA ASN A 79 -15.23 -4.21 2.52
C ASN A 79 -15.34 -4.13 4.05
N ASP A 80 -16.06 -5.05 4.67
CA ASP A 80 -16.36 -5.02 6.10
C ASP A 80 -15.56 -6.02 6.95
N LYS A 81 -14.75 -6.89 6.32
CA LYS A 81 -14.09 -8.01 7.00
C LYS A 81 -12.56 -8.02 6.95
N ALA A 82 -11.96 -7.42 5.92
CA ALA A 82 -10.52 -7.49 5.72
C ALA A 82 -9.76 -6.85 6.89
N LYS A 83 -8.68 -7.52 7.29
CA LYS A 83 -7.66 -6.95 8.17
C LYS A 83 -6.62 -6.23 7.36
N ILE A 84 -6.24 -5.04 7.78
CA ILE A 84 -5.29 -4.17 7.09
C ILE A 84 -3.99 -4.15 7.88
N TYR A 85 -2.93 -4.69 7.31
CA TYR A 85 -1.60 -4.71 7.93
C TYR A 85 -0.76 -3.60 7.34
N ILE A 86 -0.23 -2.73 8.19
CA ILE A 86 0.54 -1.56 7.80
C ILE A 86 1.56 -1.23 8.88
N GLN A 87 2.71 -0.71 8.50
CA GLN A 87 3.70 -0.22 9.46
C GLN A 87 3.17 0.99 10.23
N GLU A 88 3.45 1.03 11.53
CA GLU A 88 3.01 2.10 12.42
C GLU A 88 3.41 3.49 11.90
N ARG A 89 4.60 3.62 11.33
CA ARG A 89 5.15 4.87 10.79
C ARG A 89 4.57 5.28 9.45
N ALA A 90 3.85 4.41 8.75
CA ALA A 90 3.22 4.74 7.47
C ALA A 90 2.15 5.84 7.55
N PHE A 91 1.65 6.13 8.77
CA PHE A 91 0.73 7.25 9.01
C PHE A 91 1.43 8.56 9.42
N GLU A 92 2.77 8.59 9.46
CA GLU A 92 3.51 9.84 9.59
C GLU A 92 3.30 10.70 8.32
N PRO A 93 3.39 12.04 8.42
CA PRO A 93 3.27 12.89 7.24
C PRO A 93 4.39 12.64 6.22
N HIS A 94 4.00 12.46 4.96
CA HIS A 94 4.88 12.32 3.81
C HIS A 94 4.65 13.45 2.82
N PHE A 95 5.71 13.92 2.18
CA PHE A 95 5.67 15.04 1.25
C PHE A 95 6.52 14.75 0.01
N SER A 96 6.08 15.27 -1.13
CA SER A 96 6.89 15.35 -2.35
C SER A 96 7.21 16.82 -2.62
N LYS A 97 8.46 17.09 -2.98
CA LYS A 97 8.91 18.42 -3.37
C LYS A 97 8.66 18.64 -4.87
N SER A 98 7.84 19.66 -5.19
CA SER A 98 7.57 20.10 -6.54
C SER A 98 7.97 21.57 -6.70
N GLY A 99 9.17 21.82 -7.24
CA GLY A 99 9.74 23.15 -7.28
C GLY A 99 10.07 23.67 -5.88
N GLU A 100 9.40 24.75 -5.44
CA GLU A 100 9.51 25.31 -4.08
C GLU A 100 8.43 24.78 -3.12
N ASP A 101 7.42 24.07 -3.63
CA ASP A 101 6.28 23.60 -2.87
C ASP A 101 6.51 22.20 -2.30
N MET A 102 5.98 21.98 -1.09
CA MET A 102 5.89 20.66 -0.44
C MET A 102 4.45 20.18 -0.55
N VAL A 103 4.24 19.14 -1.35
CA VAL A 103 2.91 18.54 -1.61
C VAL A 103 2.72 17.33 -0.70
N PRO A 104 1.66 17.29 0.14
CA PRO A 104 1.36 16.11 0.95
C PRO A 104 1.05 14.91 0.06
N ILE A 105 1.69 13.78 0.34
CA ILE A 105 1.50 12.49 -0.36
C ILE A 105 1.24 11.33 0.62
N GLY A 106 1.07 11.65 1.90
CA GLY A 106 0.81 10.67 2.95
C GLY A 106 -0.63 10.16 2.97
N LEU A 107 -0.87 9.16 3.82
CA LEU A 107 -2.20 8.61 4.07
C LEU A 107 -2.98 9.50 5.05
N ASN A 108 -4.31 9.35 5.02
CA ASN A 108 -5.16 9.98 6.03
C ASN A 108 -4.89 9.34 7.41
N SER A 109 -4.29 10.12 8.32
CA SER A 109 -3.90 9.65 9.65
C SER A 109 -5.07 9.24 10.54
N ASP A 110 -6.28 9.75 10.29
CA ASP A 110 -7.48 9.41 11.08
C ASP A 110 -7.87 7.94 10.90
N LEU A 111 -7.48 7.32 9.78
CA LEU A 111 -7.71 5.90 9.52
C LEU A 111 -6.97 5.00 10.51
N LYS A 112 -5.89 5.47 11.13
CA LYS A 112 -5.11 4.73 12.15
C LYS A 112 -5.98 4.17 13.28
N GLU A 113 -7.06 4.85 13.61
CA GLU A 113 -7.98 4.47 14.69
C GLU A 113 -9.00 3.40 14.25
N ASN A 114 -9.05 3.01 12.99
CA ASN A 114 -9.99 1.99 12.52
C ASN A 114 -9.61 0.62 13.12
N PRO A 115 -10.56 -0.11 13.76
CA PRO A 115 -10.28 -1.36 14.47
C PRO A 115 -9.81 -2.51 13.57
N ARG A 116 -9.93 -2.39 12.26
CA ARG A 116 -9.42 -3.36 11.28
C ARG A 116 -7.97 -3.10 10.87
N ILE A 117 -7.41 -1.94 11.22
CA ILE A 117 -6.03 -1.60 10.95
C ILE A 117 -5.15 -2.19 12.05
N ILE A 118 -4.19 -3.00 11.63
CA ILE A 118 -3.20 -3.66 12.49
C ILE A 118 -1.86 -2.99 12.25
N LEU A 119 -1.43 -2.19 13.21
CA LEU A 119 -0.17 -1.48 13.17
C LEU A 119 0.96 -2.44 13.52
N LEU A 120 1.96 -2.50 12.68
CA LEU A 120 3.12 -3.38 12.82
C LEU A 120 4.39 -2.57 13.15
N ASN A 121 5.26 -3.21 13.95
CA ASN A 121 6.58 -2.71 14.25
C ASN A 121 7.55 -3.89 14.18
N GLY A 122 8.00 -4.24 12.96
CA GLY A 122 8.82 -5.39 12.68
C GLY A 122 8.08 -6.52 11.97
N ASP A 123 8.70 -7.70 11.97
CA ASP A 123 8.17 -8.89 11.30
C ASP A 123 6.89 -9.41 11.96
N PHE A 124 5.99 -9.95 11.15
CA PHE A 124 4.73 -10.46 11.64
C PHE A 124 4.27 -11.71 10.88
N VAL A 125 3.91 -12.76 11.58
CA VAL A 125 3.35 -13.98 11.02
C VAL A 125 1.83 -13.90 11.12
N ILE A 126 1.14 -13.85 9.97
CA ILE A 126 -0.32 -13.90 9.91
C ILE A 126 -0.77 -15.34 10.15
N ASP A 127 -0.23 -16.28 9.38
CA ASP A 127 -0.43 -17.72 9.56
C ASP A 127 0.67 -18.53 8.82
N GLU A 128 0.40 -19.81 8.53
CA GLU A 128 1.34 -20.68 7.83
C GLU A 128 1.53 -20.38 6.33
N GLU A 129 0.67 -19.56 5.72
CA GLU A 129 0.78 -19.15 4.32
C GLU A 129 1.36 -17.75 4.15
N LEU A 130 1.16 -16.86 5.14
CA LEU A 130 1.48 -15.44 5.05
C LEU A 130 2.37 -14.99 6.19
N GLN A 131 3.53 -14.48 5.83
CA GLN A 131 4.45 -13.80 6.74
C GLN A 131 4.83 -12.44 6.14
N LEU A 132 4.77 -11.42 6.96
CA LEU A 132 5.21 -10.08 6.64
C LEU A 132 6.57 -9.84 7.28
N PHE A 133 7.48 -9.24 6.56
CA PHE A 133 8.78 -8.85 7.11
C PHE A 133 9.09 -7.40 6.77
N THR A 134 9.73 -6.76 7.70
CA THR A 134 10.18 -5.38 7.58
C THR A 134 11.58 -5.36 6.98
N VAL A 135 11.78 -4.57 5.94
CA VAL A 135 13.09 -4.37 5.36
C VAL A 135 13.74 -3.15 6.02
N GLU A 136 14.71 -3.41 6.89
CA GLU A 136 15.61 -2.37 7.38
C GLU A 136 16.86 -2.38 6.49
N SER A 137 16.95 -1.43 5.56
CA SER A 137 18.17 -1.25 4.80
C SER A 137 19.11 -0.32 5.56
N ARG A 138 20.35 -0.78 5.77
CA ARG A 138 21.44 0.06 6.32
C ARG A 138 22.25 0.72 5.21
N GLU A 139 22.08 0.30 3.97
CA GLU A 139 22.74 0.85 2.80
C GLU A 139 21.76 1.73 2.04
N LYS A 140 22.16 2.97 1.78
CA LYS A 140 21.37 3.90 0.97
C LYS A 140 21.30 3.37 -0.47
N CYS A 141 20.17 2.79 -0.84
CA CYS A 141 19.80 2.59 -2.23
C CYS A 141 19.13 3.89 -2.72
N ASN A 142 19.93 4.91 -3.06
CA ASN A 142 19.40 6.16 -3.57
C ASN A 142 18.93 5.96 -5.01
N SER A 143 17.61 5.88 -5.20
CA SER A 143 17.00 6.19 -6.47
C SER A 143 16.92 7.71 -6.61
N GLU A 144 17.18 8.27 -7.80
CA GLU A 144 17.00 9.72 -8.06
C GLU A 144 15.57 10.20 -7.71
N ALA A 145 14.58 9.29 -7.78
CA ALA A 145 13.20 9.57 -7.37
C ALA A 145 13.08 9.92 -5.88
N ASN A 146 13.97 9.42 -5.02
CA ASN A 146 13.93 9.68 -3.59
C ASN A 146 14.41 11.09 -3.20
N ASP A 147 15.11 11.78 -4.09
CA ASP A 147 15.66 13.11 -3.82
C ASP A 147 14.58 14.20 -3.63
N VAL A 148 13.33 13.89 -4.00
CA VAL A 148 12.18 14.80 -3.89
C VAL A 148 11.16 14.37 -2.83
N LEU A 149 11.41 13.27 -2.12
CA LEU A 149 10.51 12.72 -1.10
C LEU A 149 10.99 13.10 0.31
N TYR A 150 10.06 13.50 1.17
CA TYR A 150 10.33 13.99 2.51
C TYR A 150 9.31 13.45 3.52
N ASN A 151 9.78 13.15 4.72
CA ASN A 151 8.96 12.89 5.89
C ASN A 151 9.28 13.90 7.01
N VAL A 152 8.71 13.75 8.18
CA VAL A 152 8.94 14.64 9.34
C VAL A 152 10.38 14.67 9.83
N HIS A 153 11.23 13.74 9.42
CA HIS A 153 12.64 13.63 9.81
C HIS A 153 13.61 14.16 8.73
N GLY A 154 13.13 14.59 7.57
CA GLY A 154 13.93 15.10 6.46
C GLY A 154 13.62 14.40 5.14
N LEU A 155 14.64 14.13 4.32
CA LEU A 155 14.48 13.32 3.10
C LEU A 155 13.84 11.98 3.44
N ASP A 156 12.77 11.67 2.72
CA ASP A 156 12.08 10.39 2.83
C ASP A 156 12.99 9.33 2.22
N ASP A 157 13.76 8.71 3.08
CA ASP A 157 14.66 7.64 2.66
C ASP A 157 13.88 6.34 2.77
N PHE A 158 13.39 5.82 1.62
CA PHE A 158 12.74 4.51 1.57
C PHE A 158 13.56 3.40 2.22
N ALA A 159 14.87 3.62 2.40
CA ALA A 159 15.75 2.72 3.12
C ALA A 159 15.58 2.81 4.65
N HIS A 160 15.01 3.90 5.16
CA HIS A 160 14.70 4.08 6.58
C HIS A 160 13.23 3.89 6.91
N GLU A 161 12.35 3.86 5.91
CA GLU A 161 10.99 3.43 6.12
C GLU A 161 10.94 1.91 6.26
N GLN A 162 10.26 1.48 7.29
CA GLN A 162 9.97 0.07 7.48
C GLN A 162 8.88 -0.34 6.49
N ASN A 163 9.30 -0.73 5.29
CA ASN A 163 8.37 -1.22 4.28
C ASN A 163 7.98 -2.66 4.59
N LEU A 164 6.68 -2.96 4.50
CA LEU A 164 6.20 -4.33 4.58
C LEU A 164 6.39 -5.06 3.25
N ARG A 165 6.76 -6.32 3.33
CA ARG A 165 6.82 -7.26 2.21
C ARG A 165 6.12 -8.57 2.58
N LEU A 166 5.63 -9.26 1.57
CA LEU A 166 5.06 -10.60 1.68
C LEU A 166 6.14 -11.67 1.60
#